data_38f58a0c0a5c781f6e17d8138329454b
#
_entry.id   38f58a0c0a5c781f6e17d8138329454b
#
_cell.length_a   1.000
_cell.length_b   1.000
_cell.length_c   1.000
_cell.angle_alpha   90.00
_cell.angle_beta   90.00
_cell.angle_gamma   90.00
#
_symmetry.space_group_name_H-M   'P 1'
#
loop_
_entity.id
_entity.type
_entity.pdbx_description
1 polymer ?
#
loop_
_entity_poly.entity_id
_entity_poly.type
_entity_poly.pdbx_seq_one_letter_code
_entity_poly.pdbx_strand_id
1 'polypeptide(L)'
;MEINLKDIDLFIEENKENILRDIGRLVAVPSIEGEPEENAPFGAEPKKALELGLKIAEEMGLSTRNCENYIGYAELPGEDKEKYIATVTHLDVVPVGEG
;
A
#
# COMPACT_ATOMS: atom_id res chain seq x y z
N MET A 1 9.99 -8.04 23.51
CA MET A 1 8.75 -7.22 23.36
C MET A 1 7.53 -8.12 23.50
N GLU A 2 6.69 -7.81 24.45
CA GLU A 2 5.40 -8.49 24.56
C GLU A 2 4.38 -7.77 23.69
N ILE A 3 3.66 -8.55 22.90
CA ILE A 3 2.55 -8.02 22.10
C ILE A 3 1.26 -8.25 22.88
N ASN A 4 0.56 -7.16 23.19
CA ASN A 4 -0.72 -7.23 23.84
C ASN A 4 -1.84 -7.17 22.79
N LEU A 5 -2.50 -8.29 22.56
CA LEU A 5 -3.54 -8.39 21.54
C LEU A 5 -4.72 -7.45 21.81
N LYS A 6 -5.01 -7.14 23.06
CA LYS A 6 -6.08 -6.20 23.41
C LYS A 6 -5.73 -4.78 22.93
N ASP A 7 -4.46 -4.39 23.03
CA ASP A 7 -4.02 -3.08 22.55
C ASP A 7 -4.13 -2.98 21.03
N ILE A 8 -3.83 -4.07 20.33
CA ILE A 8 -3.96 -4.15 18.86
C ILE A 8 -5.45 -4.03 18.48
N ASP A 9 -6.32 -4.79 19.13
CA ASP A 9 -7.76 -4.74 18.88
C ASP A 9 -8.32 -3.35 19.11
N LEU A 10 -7.90 -2.70 20.19
CA LEU A 10 -8.33 -1.34 20.52
C LEU A 10 -7.86 -0.34 19.45
N PHE A 11 -6.61 -0.46 19.03
CA PHE A 11 -6.04 0.38 17.97
C PHE A 11 -6.85 0.24 16.67
N ILE A 12 -7.18 -0.99 16.28
CA ILE A 12 -7.97 -1.25 15.08
C ILE A 12 -9.35 -0.61 15.20
N GLU A 13 -10.02 -0.78 16.35
CA GLU A 13 -11.34 -0.18 16.57
C GLU A 13 -11.30 1.34 16.51
N GLU A 14 -10.31 1.97 17.13
CA GLU A 14 -10.15 3.42 17.13
C GLU A 14 -9.81 3.98 15.74
N ASN A 15 -9.17 3.17 14.89
CA ASN A 15 -8.75 3.59 13.56
C ASN A 15 -9.61 2.99 12.43
N LYS A 16 -10.68 2.31 12.75
CA LYS A 16 -11.53 1.61 11.80
C LYS A 16 -11.98 2.48 10.63
N GLU A 17 -12.44 3.67 10.90
CA GLU A 17 -12.91 4.60 9.86
C GLU A 17 -11.78 5.01 8.94
N ASN A 18 -10.58 5.27 9.50
CA ASN A 18 -9.40 5.62 8.72
C ASN A 18 -8.95 4.46 7.83
N ILE A 19 -8.98 3.25 8.37
CA ILE A 19 -8.61 2.03 7.62
C ILE A 19 -9.56 1.84 6.43
N LEU A 20 -10.87 1.93 6.67
CA LEU A 20 -11.88 1.78 5.62
C LEU A 20 -11.78 2.88 4.57
N ARG A 21 -11.51 4.12 5.01
CA ARG A 21 -11.30 5.24 4.09
C ARG A 21 -10.12 4.98 3.16
N ASP A 22 -8.99 4.53 3.69
CA ASP A 22 -7.79 4.30 2.91
C ASP A 22 -7.94 3.11 1.95
N ILE A 23 -8.61 2.05 2.39
CA ILE A 23 -8.97 0.94 1.50
C ILE A 23 -9.86 1.45 0.36
N GLY A 24 -10.87 2.27 0.69
CA GLY A 24 -11.76 2.86 -0.31
C GLY A 24 -11.04 3.73 -1.33
N ARG A 25 -10.03 4.48 -0.89
CA ARG A 25 -9.20 5.29 -1.80
C ARG A 25 -8.49 4.40 -2.83
N LEU A 26 -7.89 3.30 -2.37
CA LEU A 26 -7.21 2.35 -3.27
C LEU A 26 -8.20 1.64 -4.20
N VAL A 27 -9.33 1.22 -3.68
CA VAL A 27 -10.37 0.55 -4.46
C VAL A 27 -10.92 1.45 -5.57
N ALA A 28 -10.94 2.77 -5.36
CA ALA A 28 -11.43 3.73 -6.34
C ALA A 28 -10.53 3.86 -7.58
N VAL A 29 -9.28 3.40 -7.50
CA VAL A 29 -8.37 3.40 -8.64
C VAL A 29 -8.60 2.11 -9.44
N PRO A 30 -9.00 2.18 -10.73
CA PRO A 30 -9.20 0.97 -11.54
C PRO A 30 -7.85 0.44 -12.02
N SER A 31 -7.07 -0.13 -11.12
CA SER A 31 -5.66 -0.49 -11.30
C SER A 31 -5.45 -1.77 -12.12
N ILE A 32 -6.16 -1.88 -13.23
CA ILE A 32 -6.02 -2.98 -14.18
C ILE A 32 -4.77 -2.70 -15.03
N GLU A 33 -3.94 -3.73 -15.25
CA GLU A 33 -2.79 -3.63 -16.13
C GLU A 33 -3.22 -3.19 -17.52
N GLY A 34 -2.49 -2.23 -18.08
CA GLY A 34 -2.72 -1.70 -19.42
C GLY A 34 -1.44 -1.68 -20.23
N GLU A 35 -1.53 -1.07 -21.40
CA GLU A 35 -0.36 -0.91 -22.27
C GLU A 35 0.71 -0.09 -21.58
N PRO A 36 1.99 -0.52 -21.66
CA PRO A 36 3.09 0.26 -21.10
C PRO A 36 3.17 1.65 -21.71
N GLU A 37 3.39 2.64 -20.87
CA GLU A 37 3.59 4.03 -21.27
C GLU A 37 4.88 4.54 -20.64
N GLU A 38 5.33 5.71 -21.06
CA GLU A 38 6.50 6.33 -20.44
C GLU A 38 6.25 6.53 -18.95
N ASN A 39 7.18 6.04 -18.12
CA ASN A 39 7.08 6.07 -16.65
C ASN A 39 5.88 5.29 -16.08
N ALA A 40 5.26 4.44 -16.87
CA ALA A 40 4.14 3.61 -16.45
C ALA A 40 4.27 2.22 -17.06
N PRO A 41 5.18 1.37 -16.52
CA PRO A 41 5.49 0.07 -17.12
C PRO A 41 4.32 -0.89 -17.19
N PHE A 42 3.31 -0.72 -16.34
CA PHE A 42 2.11 -1.56 -16.32
C PHE A 42 0.86 -0.79 -16.72
N GLY A 43 1.03 0.41 -17.31
CA GLY A 43 -0.05 1.28 -17.67
C GLY A 43 -0.30 2.39 -16.64
N ALA A 44 -1.13 3.36 -17.01
CA ALA A 44 -1.37 4.55 -16.20
C ALA A 44 -2.08 4.26 -14.87
N GLU A 45 -3.03 3.32 -14.86
CA GLU A 45 -3.82 3.08 -13.65
C GLU A 45 -3.05 2.34 -12.55
N PRO A 46 -2.25 1.29 -12.83
CA PRO A 46 -1.37 0.72 -11.82
C PRO A 46 -0.36 1.72 -11.27
N LYS A 47 0.14 2.64 -12.11
CA LYS A 47 1.01 3.72 -11.65
C LYS A 47 0.30 4.59 -10.62
N LYS A 48 -0.94 4.99 -10.89
CA LYS A 48 -1.74 5.79 -9.94
C LYS A 48 -1.96 5.04 -8.63
N ALA A 49 -2.24 3.75 -8.70
CA ALA A 49 -2.41 2.94 -7.50
C ALA A 49 -1.13 2.89 -6.67
N LEU A 50 0.02 2.72 -7.31
CA LEU A 50 1.31 2.71 -6.62
C LEU A 50 1.58 4.06 -5.95
N GLU A 51 1.41 5.16 -6.68
CA GLU A 51 1.61 6.50 -6.13
C GLU A 51 0.68 6.77 -4.95
N LEU A 52 -0.57 6.36 -5.04
CA LEU A 52 -1.54 6.51 -3.95
C LEU A 52 -1.18 5.65 -2.75
N GLY A 53 -0.78 4.39 -2.96
CA GLY A 53 -0.35 3.52 -1.88
C GLY A 53 0.84 4.08 -1.12
N LEU A 54 1.83 4.61 -1.85
CA LEU A 54 2.99 5.26 -1.22
C LEU A 54 2.59 6.53 -0.48
N LYS A 55 1.67 7.31 -1.01
CA LYS A 55 1.16 8.50 -0.34
C LYS A 55 0.46 8.15 0.97
N ILE A 56 -0.38 7.12 0.96
CA ILE A 56 -1.05 6.66 2.18
C ILE A 56 0.00 6.22 3.22
N ALA A 57 1.03 5.50 2.78
CA ALA A 57 2.11 5.09 3.67
C ALA A 57 2.84 6.30 4.29
N GLU A 58 3.10 7.34 3.50
CA GLU A 58 3.70 8.59 4.00
C GLU A 58 2.78 9.28 5.02
N GLU A 59 1.49 9.32 4.77
CA GLU A 59 0.51 9.87 5.71
C GLU A 59 0.52 9.12 7.04
N MET A 60 0.87 7.84 7.02
CA MET A 60 1.02 7.01 8.21
C MET A 60 2.36 7.21 8.92
N GLY A 61 3.26 8.00 8.36
CA GLY A 61 4.58 8.27 8.92
C GLY A 61 5.67 7.32 8.48
N LEU A 62 5.42 6.51 7.46
CA LEU A 62 6.42 5.60 6.93
C LEU A 62 7.34 6.32 5.93
N SER A 63 8.59 5.87 5.82
CA SER A 63 9.49 6.31 4.77
C SER A 63 9.21 5.52 3.51
N THR A 64 9.12 6.18 2.38
CA THR A 64 8.75 5.53 1.13
C THR A 64 9.80 5.69 0.05
N ARG A 65 9.80 4.76 -0.88
CA ARG A 65 10.64 4.78 -2.06
C ARG A 65 9.89 4.16 -3.22
N ASN A 66 9.93 4.84 -4.36
CA ASN A 66 9.36 4.34 -5.61
C ASN A 66 10.50 3.95 -6.55
N CYS A 67 10.53 2.71 -7.00
CA CYS A 67 11.54 2.21 -7.93
C CYS A 67 10.96 2.19 -9.34
N GLU A 68 11.02 3.35 -10.00
CA GLU A 68 10.66 3.55 -11.41
C GLU A 68 9.25 3.10 -11.77
N ASN A 69 8.32 3.20 -10.83
CA ASN A 69 6.93 2.78 -10.95
C ASN A 69 6.72 1.27 -11.20
N TYR A 70 7.76 0.46 -10.96
CA TYR A 70 7.63 -1.00 -10.93
C TYR A 70 7.21 -1.49 -9.56
N ILE A 71 7.84 -0.95 -8.52
CA ILE A 71 7.60 -1.39 -7.14
C ILE A 71 7.83 -0.23 -6.18
N GLY A 72 7.08 -0.23 -5.09
CA GLY A 72 7.26 0.72 -4.02
C GLY A 72 7.62 0.05 -2.70
N TYR A 73 8.34 0.76 -1.87
CA TYR A 73 8.69 0.34 -0.52
C TYR A 73 8.15 1.34 0.49
N ALA A 74 7.68 0.82 1.61
CA ALA A 74 7.34 1.64 2.77
C ALA A 74 8.01 0.99 3.98
N GLU A 75 8.74 1.76 4.75
CA GLU A 75 9.59 1.25 5.80
C GLU A 75 9.37 1.99 7.12
N LEU A 76 9.27 1.21 8.18
CA LEU A 76 9.27 1.71 9.55
C LEU A 76 10.56 1.23 10.20
N PRO A 77 11.49 2.14 10.58
CA PRO A 77 12.75 1.73 11.20
C PRO A 77 12.54 1.02 12.53
N GLY A 78 13.23 -0.09 12.71
CA GLY A 78 13.27 -0.81 13.96
C GLY A 78 14.54 -0.51 14.76
N GLU A 79 14.68 -1.14 15.91
CA GLU A 79 15.86 -0.99 16.77
C GLU A 79 17.09 -1.67 16.17
N ASP A 80 16.93 -2.88 15.65
CA ASP A 80 18.00 -3.64 15.01
C ASP A 80 17.99 -3.34 13.51
N LYS A 81 19.00 -2.58 13.07
CA LYS A 81 19.09 -2.15 11.67
C LYS A 81 19.62 -3.22 10.72
N GLU A 82 20.07 -4.36 11.24
CA GLU A 82 20.53 -5.48 10.44
C GLU A 82 19.43 -6.48 10.11
N LYS A 83 18.28 -6.35 10.77
CA LYS A 83 17.15 -7.26 10.61
C LYS A 83 15.88 -6.48 10.31
N TYR A 84 15.04 -7.05 9.48
CA TYR A 84 13.71 -6.52 9.23
C TYR A 84 12.73 -7.64 8.89
N ILE A 85 11.48 -7.33 9.10
CA ILE A 85 10.37 -8.17 8.65
C ILE A 85 9.77 -7.46 7.45
N ALA A 86 9.57 -8.18 6.38
CA ALA A 86 8.97 -7.62 5.17
C ALA A 86 7.68 -8.36 4.82
N THR A 87 6.71 -7.60 4.36
CA THR A 87 5.50 -8.14 3.74
C THR A 87 5.47 -7.70 2.29
N VAL A 88 4.98 -8.56 1.42
CA VAL A 88 4.86 -8.26 -0.01
C VAL A 88 3.39 -8.37 -0.39
N THR A 89 2.91 -7.35 -1.10
CA THR A 89 1.54 -7.32 -1.57
C THR A 89 1.50 -6.70 -2.96
N HIS A 90 0.33 -6.65 -3.56
CA HIS A 90 0.14 -6.00 -4.86
C HIS A 90 -1.09 -5.10 -4.82
N LEU A 91 -1.09 -4.11 -5.71
CA LEU A 91 -2.16 -3.13 -5.81
C LEU A 91 -2.95 -3.24 -7.12
N ASP A 92 -2.44 -4.00 -8.08
CA ASP A 92 -3.16 -4.23 -9.33
C ASP A 92 -4.32 -5.19 -9.14
N VAL A 93 -5.32 -5.02 -9.97
CA VAL A 93 -6.52 -5.87 -9.95
C VAL A 93 -6.79 -6.40 -11.36
N VAL A 94 -7.53 -7.49 -11.44
CA VAL A 94 -7.99 -8.05 -12.72
C VAL A 94 -9.29 -7.38 -13.14
N PRO A 95 -9.64 -7.41 -14.45
CA PRO A 95 -10.94 -6.90 -14.91
C PRO A 95 -12.09 -7.61 -14.21
N VAL A 96 -13.19 -6.88 -14.00
CA VAL A 96 -14.40 -7.47 -13.43
C VAL A 96 -14.95 -8.52 -14.37
N GLY A 97 -15.35 -9.65 -13.81
CA GLY A 97 -16.03 -10.69 -14.57
C GLY A 97 -17.54 -10.50 -14.55
N GLU A 98 -18.22 -11.37 -15.30
CA GLU A 98 -19.67 -11.45 -15.19
C GLU A 98 -20.00 -12.18 -13.89
N GLY A 99 -20.59 -11.46 -12.96
CA GLY A 99 -20.92 -11.97 -11.63
C GLY A 99 -22.25 -12.69 -11.57
#